data_4b9dab3119581c820ab0fe190aaeb504
#
_entry.id   4b9dab3119581c820ab0fe190aaeb504
#
_cell.length_a   1.000
_cell.length_b   1.000
_cell.length_c   1.000
_cell.angle_alpha   90.00
_cell.angle_beta   90.00
_cell.angle_gamma   90.00
#
_symmetry.space_group_name_H-M   'P 1'
#
loop_
_entity.id
_entity.type
_entity.pdbx_description
1 polymer ?
#
loop_
_entity_poly.entity_id
_entity_poly.type
_entity_poly.pdbx_seq_one_letter_code
_entity_poly.pdbx_strand_id
1 'polypeptide(L)'
;EVTSYAPYAAISRIWVKKSEYNFESFNDQIFYATPNLPSFFGFECLAGDFNELKNPNTVIMSRSEAEKLGLGVGDVIYLEGGRMFDDGKPTVQKTIVAIYEDMSKNSIFGHWSIVQGDEQVHTSGTNNWNYTNFVRMREGADLNTYIEIFKKCYADWFLGMAEEWIAGDP
;
A
#
# COMPACT_ATOMS: atom_id res chain seq x y z
N GLU A 1 13.64 -2.70 -11.65
CA GLU A 1 12.27 -2.71 -11.15
C GLU A 1 12.19 -1.88 -9.88
N VAL A 2 11.13 -1.14 -9.71
CA VAL A 2 10.91 -0.28 -8.53
C VAL A 2 9.58 -0.65 -7.90
N THR A 3 9.55 -0.66 -6.58
CA THR A 3 8.33 -0.79 -5.79
C THR A 3 8.37 0.14 -4.59
N SER A 4 7.23 0.50 -4.04
CA SER A 4 7.14 1.42 -2.92
C SER A 4 5.97 1.06 -2.00
N TYR A 5 6.09 1.47 -0.74
CA TYR A 5 5.00 1.40 0.21
C TYR A 5 5.00 2.62 1.14
N ALA A 6 3.85 2.96 1.68
CA ALA A 6 3.73 3.92 2.76
C ALA A 6 4.11 3.23 4.08
N PRO A 7 5.16 3.70 4.79
CA PRO A 7 5.60 3.07 6.04
C PRO A 7 4.60 3.25 7.19
N TYR A 8 3.64 4.14 7.02
CA TYR A 8 2.58 4.38 7.99
C TYR A 8 1.29 3.76 7.52
N ALA A 9 0.83 2.74 8.24
CA ALA A 9 -0.50 2.20 8.02
C ALA A 9 -1.56 3.18 8.53
N ALA A 10 -2.61 3.35 7.76
CA ALA A 10 -3.80 4.01 8.26
C ALA A 10 -4.55 3.04 9.19
N ILE A 11 -4.75 3.42 10.46
CA ILE A 11 -5.71 2.71 11.31
C ILE A 11 -7.08 3.09 10.79
N SER A 12 -7.77 2.11 10.23
CA SER A 12 -9.10 2.31 9.66
C SER A 12 -10.11 1.44 10.40
N ARG A 13 -11.31 1.98 10.58
CA ARG A 13 -12.43 1.16 10.95
C ARG A 13 -12.91 0.41 9.70
N ILE A 14 -12.94 -0.90 9.82
CA ILE A 14 -13.30 -1.81 8.75
C ILE A 14 -14.62 -2.47 9.13
N TRP A 15 -15.53 -2.61 8.19
CA TRP A 15 -16.78 -3.34 8.39
C TRP A 15 -16.85 -4.52 7.44
N VAL A 16 -17.36 -5.61 7.98
CA VAL A 16 -17.70 -6.81 7.24
C VAL A 16 -19.21 -6.99 7.29
N LYS A 17 -19.83 -7.18 6.14
CA LYS A 17 -21.25 -7.44 6.04
C LYS A 17 -21.54 -8.89 6.45
N LYS A 18 -22.28 -9.08 7.55
CA LYS A 18 -22.69 -10.40 8.05
C LYS A 18 -24.08 -10.81 7.57
N SER A 19 -24.95 -9.83 7.29
CA SER A 19 -26.28 -10.05 6.70
C SER A 19 -26.75 -8.75 6.02
N GLU A 20 -27.94 -8.76 5.42
CA GLU A 20 -28.47 -7.62 4.69
C GLU A 20 -28.44 -6.31 5.49
N TYR A 21 -28.66 -6.39 6.82
CA TYR A 21 -28.75 -5.22 7.72
C TYR A 21 -27.71 -5.24 8.85
N ASN A 22 -26.80 -6.22 8.88
CA ASN A 22 -25.84 -6.36 9.95
C ASN A 22 -24.41 -6.23 9.45
N PHE A 23 -23.72 -5.22 9.97
CA PHE A 23 -22.28 -5.01 9.74
C PHE A 23 -21.54 -5.15 11.07
N GLU A 24 -20.51 -5.94 11.07
CA GLU A 24 -19.58 -6.06 12.19
C GLU A 24 -18.37 -5.18 11.89
N SER A 25 -17.96 -4.35 12.87
CA SER A 25 -16.82 -3.45 12.70
C SER A 25 -15.67 -3.82 13.62
N PHE A 26 -14.46 -3.65 13.12
CA PHE A 26 -13.21 -3.79 13.86
C PHE A 26 -12.22 -2.73 13.38
N ASN A 27 -11.19 -2.47 14.17
CA ASN A 27 -10.10 -1.58 13.77
C ASN A 27 -8.92 -2.41 13.32
N ASP A 28 -8.37 -2.11 12.16
CA ASP A 28 -7.15 -2.73 11.66
C ASP A 28 -6.33 -1.72 10.85
N GLN A 29 -5.10 -2.12 10.53
CA GLN A 29 -4.18 -1.33 9.76
C GLN A 29 -4.30 -1.68 8.27
N ILE A 30 -4.44 -0.65 7.44
CA ILE A 30 -4.38 -0.79 6.00
C ILE A 30 -3.04 -0.22 5.53
N PHE A 31 -2.31 -1.03 4.80
CA PHE A 31 -1.03 -0.69 4.21
C PHE A 31 -1.23 -0.31 2.75
N TYR A 32 -0.61 0.76 2.33
CA TYR A 32 -0.66 1.24 0.96
C TYR A 32 0.66 0.92 0.27
N ALA A 33 0.59 0.25 -0.87
CA ALA A 33 1.77 -0.16 -1.62
C ALA A 33 1.51 -0.11 -3.12
N THR A 34 2.58 0.02 -3.90
CA THR A 34 2.46 -0.18 -5.35
C THR A 34 1.97 -1.60 -5.65
N PRO A 35 1.13 -1.78 -6.68
CA PRO A 35 0.53 -3.08 -6.99
C PRO A 35 1.53 -4.22 -7.24
N ASN A 36 2.76 -3.90 -7.65
CA ASN A 36 3.82 -4.88 -7.89
C ASN A 36 4.58 -5.31 -6.62
N LEU A 37 4.32 -4.70 -5.46
CA LEU A 37 5.06 -4.99 -4.22
C LEU A 37 4.99 -6.48 -3.83
N PRO A 38 3.84 -7.16 -3.85
CA PRO A 38 3.77 -8.57 -3.48
C PRO A 38 4.68 -9.44 -4.36
N SER A 39 4.65 -9.23 -5.67
CA SER A 39 5.50 -9.96 -6.62
C SER A 39 6.98 -9.58 -6.49
N PHE A 40 7.27 -8.31 -6.20
CA PHE A 40 8.63 -7.83 -6.00
C PHE A 40 9.29 -8.51 -4.79
N PHE A 41 8.58 -8.70 -3.70
CA PHE A 41 9.10 -9.34 -2.49
C PHE A 41 8.82 -10.85 -2.40
N GLY A 42 8.18 -11.42 -3.42
CA GLY A 42 7.89 -12.86 -3.49
C GLY A 42 6.88 -13.31 -2.43
N PHE A 43 5.82 -12.52 -2.20
CA PHE A 43 4.71 -12.98 -1.38
C PHE A 43 4.13 -14.25 -2.00
N GLU A 44 3.85 -15.25 -1.15
CA GLU A 44 3.19 -16.48 -1.59
C GLU A 44 1.69 -16.23 -1.73
N CYS A 45 1.17 -16.38 -2.95
CA CYS A 45 -0.26 -16.26 -3.24
C CYS A 45 -0.95 -17.60 -2.97
N LEU A 46 -1.84 -17.63 -1.99
CA LEU A 46 -2.61 -18.83 -1.64
C LEU A 46 -3.90 -18.95 -2.45
N ALA A 47 -4.51 -17.81 -2.79
CA ALA A 47 -5.73 -17.75 -3.59
C ALA A 47 -5.82 -16.41 -4.31
N GLY A 48 -6.48 -16.38 -5.47
CA GLY A 48 -6.68 -15.16 -6.26
C GLY A 48 -5.49 -14.79 -7.12
N ASP A 49 -5.35 -13.49 -7.45
CA ASP A 49 -4.28 -12.97 -8.30
C ASP A 49 -3.83 -11.58 -7.82
N PHE A 50 -2.53 -11.43 -7.53
CA PHE A 50 -1.94 -10.14 -7.15
C PHE A 50 -2.00 -9.09 -8.28
N ASN A 51 -2.10 -9.52 -9.54
CA ASN A 51 -2.21 -8.59 -10.66
C ASN A 51 -3.49 -7.75 -10.61
N GLU A 52 -4.54 -8.25 -9.92
CA GLU A 52 -5.78 -7.53 -9.73
C GLU A 52 -5.64 -6.35 -8.73
N LEU A 53 -4.54 -6.29 -7.96
CA LEU A 53 -4.28 -5.19 -7.03
C LEU A 53 -4.08 -3.83 -7.72
N LYS A 54 -3.81 -3.82 -9.02
CA LYS A 54 -3.76 -2.60 -9.85
C LYS A 54 -5.13 -1.95 -10.07
N ASN A 55 -6.22 -2.72 -9.89
CA ASN A 55 -7.56 -2.19 -10.04
C ASN A 55 -7.93 -1.34 -8.82
N PRO A 56 -8.62 -0.21 -9.01
CA PRO A 56 -9.08 0.59 -7.90
C PRO A 56 -10.08 -0.21 -7.05
N ASN A 57 -10.14 0.10 -5.77
CA ASN A 57 -11.04 -0.56 -4.83
C ASN A 57 -10.79 -2.06 -4.61
N THR A 58 -9.55 -2.49 -4.75
CA THR A 58 -9.12 -3.84 -4.43
C THR A 58 -8.14 -3.85 -3.27
N VAL A 59 -8.10 -4.98 -2.57
CA VAL A 59 -7.14 -5.27 -1.50
C VAL A 59 -6.68 -6.72 -1.58
N ILE A 60 -5.53 -7.00 -1.00
CA ILE A 60 -5.12 -8.35 -0.66
C ILE A 60 -5.07 -8.50 0.86
N MET A 61 -5.24 -9.70 1.35
CA MET A 61 -5.36 -9.98 2.77
C MET A 61 -4.44 -11.13 3.17
N SER A 62 -3.84 -11.08 4.37
CA SER A 62 -3.08 -12.20 4.90
C SER A 62 -3.99 -13.36 5.26
N ARG A 63 -3.44 -14.58 5.25
CA ARG A 63 -4.20 -15.79 5.60
C ARG A 63 -4.82 -15.68 6.98
N SER A 64 -4.03 -15.31 7.99
CA SER A 64 -4.52 -15.23 9.37
C SER A 64 -5.66 -14.22 9.53
N GLU A 65 -5.61 -13.09 8.84
CA GLU A 65 -6.67 -12.09 8.89
C GLU A 65 -7.93 -12.57 8.15
N ALA A 66 -7.77 -13.21 6.99
CA ALA A 66 -8.88 -13.79 6.23
C ALA A 66 -9.61 -14.86 7.05
N GLU A 67 -8.88 -15.78 7.69
CA GLU A 67 -9.43 -16.82 8.57
C GLU A 67 -10.15 -16.22 9.79
N LYS A 68 -9.54 -15.24 10.45
CA LYS A 68 -10.11 -14.53 11.61
C LYS A 68 -11.46 -13.89 11.28
N LEU A 69 -11.58 -13.31 10.09
CA LEU A 69 -12.78 -12.60 9.66
C LEU A 69 -13.79 -13.51 8.94
N GLY A 70 -13.37 -14.72 8.54
CA GLY A 70 -14.17 -15.64 7.74
C GLY A 70 -14.41 -15.12 6.32
N LEU A 71 -13.38 -14.50 5.72
CA LEU A 71 -13.43 -13.88 4.40
C LEU A 71 -12.53 -14.61 3.41
N GLY A 72 -12.84 -14.48 2.11
CA GLY A 72 -12.10 -15.06 1.02
C GLY A 72 -12.00 -14.14 -0.19
N VAL A 73 -11.40 -14.64 -1.26
CA VAL A 73 -11.33 -13.92 -2.54
C VAL A 73 -12.73 -13.68 -3.09
N GLY A 74 -13.01 -12.45 -3.50
CA GLY A 74 -14.31 -11.99 -3.98
C GLY A 74 -15.19 -11.36 -2.91
N ASP A 75 -14.89 -11.57 -1.63
CA ASP A 75 -15.61 -10.90 -0.55
C ASP A 75 -15.26 -9.40 -0.49
N VAL A 76 -16.17 -8.65 0.12
CA VAL A 76 -16.09 -7.19 0.19
C VAL A 76 -15.93 -6.75 1.64
N ILE A 77 -14.94 -5.92 1.88
CA ILE A 77 -14.81 -5.13 3.10
C ILE A 77 -15.19 -3.68 2.82
N TYR A 78 -15.58 -2.98 3.86
CA TYR A 78 -15.99 -1.57 3.78
C TYR A 78 -15.11 -0.74 4.69
N LEU A 79 -14.61 0.37 4.18
CA LEU A 79 -13.73 1.27 4.91
C LEU A 79 -14.44 2.57 5.25
N GLU A 80 -13.97 3.21 6.32
CA GLU A 80 -14.35 4.57 6.65
C GLU A 80 -13.77 5.51 5.60
N GLY A 81 -14.63 6.11 4.80
CA GLY A 81 -14.23 7.15 3.86
C GLY A 81 -13.89 8.43 4.63
N GLY A 82 -12.91 9.21 4.16
CA GLY A 82 -12.41 10.45 4.80
C GLY A 82 -13.41 11.61 4.90
N ARG A 83 -14.69 11.38 4.65
CA ARG A 83 -15.82 12.25 5.01
C ARG A 83 -16.88 11.40 5.70
N MET A 84 -17.32 11.90 6.84
CA MET A 84 -18.40 11.36 7.64
C MET A 84 -19.44 10.59 6.83
N PHE A 85 -19.82 9.46 7.37
CA PHE A 85 -20.87 8.58 6.88
C PHE A 85 -22.07 9.36 6.31
N ASP A 86 -22.40 9.08 5.07
CA ASP A 86 -23.74 9.30 4.58
C ASP A 86 -24.64 8.26 5.31
N ASP A 87 -25.46 8.71 6.23
CA ASP A 87 -26.40 7.90 7.03
C ASP A 87 -25.78 6.78 7.89
N GLY A 88 -24.53 6.92 8.35
CA GLY A 88 -23.87 5.94 9.23
C GLY A 88 -23.47 4.64 8.53
N LYS A 89 -23.39 4.64 7.20
CA LYS A 89 -22.96 3.49 6.40
C LYS A 89 -21.53 3.67 5.91
N PRO A 90 -20.73 2.60 5.90
CA PRO A 90 -19.39 2.61 5.32
C PRO A 90 -19.48 2.90 3.81
N THR A 91 -18.73 3.90 3.34
CA THR A 91 -18.91 4.44 1.98
C THR A 91 -17.91 3.86 0.97
N VAL A 92 -16.78 3.32 1.41
CA VAL A 92 -15.74 2.81 0.51
C VAL A 92 -15.73 1.30 0.53
N GLN A 93 -16.10 0.68 -0.58
CA GLN A 93 -16.05 -0.77 -0.77
C GLN A 93 -14.68 -1.17 -1.31
N LYS A 94 -14.12 -2.25 -0.77
CA LYS A 94 -12.90 -2.89 -1.26
C LYS A 94 -13.13 -4.38 -1.45
N THR A 95 -12.82 -4.89 -2.63
CA THR A 95 -12.91 -6.32 -2.94
C THR A 95 -11.59 -7.01 -2.64
N ILE A 96 -11.64 -8.14 -1.95
CA ILE A 96 -10.46 -8.99 -1.70
C ILE A 96 -10.15 -9.73 -3.00
N VAL A 97 -8.98 -9.46 -3.59
CA VAL A 97 -8.59 -10.07 -4.87
C VAL A 97 -7.55 -11.18 -4.73
N ALA A 98 -6.85 -11.21 -3.60
CA ALA A 98 -5.96 -12.33 -3.28
C ALA A 98 -5.79 -12.50 -1.77
N ILE A 99 -5.50 -13.74 -1.38
CA ILE A 99 -5.04 -14.10 -0.03
C ILE A 99 -3.57 -14.52 -0.14
N TYR A 100 -2.74 -13.99 0.73
CA TYR A 100 -1.32 -14.32 0.79
C TYR A 100 -0.93 -15.00 2.10
N GLU A 101 0.11 -15.83 2.05
CA GLU A 101 0.67 -16.51 3.23
C GLU A 101 1.24 -15.49 4.21
N ASP A 102 1.02 -15.71 5.50
CA ASP A 102 1.50 -14.83 6.55
C ASP A 102 3.04 -14.67 6.47
N MET A 103 3.49 -13.44 6.50
CA MET A 103 4.91 -13.14 6.47
C MET A 103 5.56 -13.41 7.83
N SER A 104 6.83 -13.79 7.81
CA SER A 104 7.59 -13.96 9.05
C SER A 104 7.53 -12.68 9.91
N LYS A 105 7.32 -12.83 11.21
CA LYS A 105 7.31 -11.70 12.17
C LYS A 105 8.61 -10.90 12.18
N ASN A 106 9.70 -11.47 11.69
CA ASN A 106 11.00 -10.80 11.54
C ASN A 106 11.12 -10.03 10.22
N SER A 107 10.14 -10.13 9.33
CA SER A 107 10.04 -9.33 8.11
C SER A 107 9.48 -7.96 8.42
N ILE A 108 9.88 -6.96 7.61
CA ILE A 108 9.25 -5.63 7.64
C ILE A 108 7.73 -5.70 7.35
N PHE A 109 7.29 -6.77 6.69
CA PHE A 109 5.88 -7.03 6.34
C PHE A 109 5.18 -7.97 7.33
N GLY A 110 5.85 -8.41 8.40
CA GLY A 110 5.36 -9.46 9.31
C GLY A 110 4.15 -9.09 10.14
N HIS A 111 3.72 -7.84 10.09
CA HIS A 111 2.51 -7.32 10.76
C HIS A 111 1.46 -6.79 9.77
N TRP A 112 1.70 -7.00 8.48
CA TRP A 112 0.74 -6.57 7.46
C TRP A 112 -0.40 -7.57 7.38
N SER A 113 -1.62 -7.07 7.47
CA SER A 113 -2.85 -7.87 7.38
C SER A 113 -3.61 -7.58 6.09
N ILE A 114 -3.78 -6.30 5.76
CA ILE A 114 -4.53 -5.84 4.58
C ILE A 114 -3.67 -4.86 3.81
N VAL A 115 -3.49 -5.12 2.51
CA VAL A 115 -2.72 -4.26 1.61
C VAL A 115 -3.61 -3.75 0.49
N GLN A 116 -3.64 -2.44 0.34
CA GLN A 116 -4.30 -1.77 -0.77
C GLN A 116 -3.28 -1.35 -1.82
N GLY A 117 -3.58 -1.63 -3.09
CA GLY A 117 -2.81 -1.12 -4.21
C GLY A 117 -3.02 0.39 -4.39
N ASP A 118 -1.92 1.12 -4.54
CA ASP A 118 -1.93 2.54 -4.82
C ASP A 118 -0.81 2.89 -5.80
N GLU A 119 -1.17 3.16 -7.04
CA GLU A 119 -0.22 3.56 -8.07
C GLU A 119 0.33 4.98 -7.82
N GLN A 120 -0.38 5.81 -7.07
CA GLN A 120 0.06 7.18 -6.76
C GLN A 120 1.21 7.22 -5.75
N VAL A 121 1.50 6.10 -5.09
CA VAL A 121 2.67 5.97 -4.20
C VAL A 121 3.98 6.37 -4.91
N HIS A 122 4.07 6.19 -6.23
CA HIS A 122 5.23 6.63 -7.02
C HIS A 122 5.17 8.08 -7.50
N THR A 123 3.98 8.64 -7.63
CA THR A 123 3.75 9.89 -8.37
C THR A 123 3.38 11.06 -7.47
N SER A 124 3.10 10.80 -6.20
CA SER A 124 2.81 11.85 -5.24
C SER A 124 4.07 12.67 -4.97
N GLY A 125 4.22 13.71 -5.74
CA GLY A 125 5.18 14.82 -5.68
C GLY A 125 6.47 14.63 -4.88
N THR A 126 7.51 15.25 -5.34
CA THR A 126 8.86 15.21 -4.76
C THR A 126 8.95 15.63 -3.28
N ASN A 127 7.90 16.24 -2.74
CA ASN A 127 7.82 16.66 -1.33
C ASN A 127 7.16 15.64 -0.40
N ASN A 128 6.77 14.46 -0.91
CA ASN A 128 6.11 13.45 -0.11
C ASN A 128 7.11 12.42 0.42
N TRP A 129 7.62 12.65 1.62
CA TRP A 129 8.56 11.77 2.34
C TRP A 129 7.88 10.54 2.98
N ASN A 130 6.60 10.31 2.67
CA ASN A 130 5.77 9.28 3.29
C ASN A 130 5.91 7.89 2.65
N TYR A 131 6.90 7.70 1.77
CA TYR A 131 7.05 6.42 1.07
C TYR A 131 8.46 5.87 1.20
N THR A 132 8.55 4.56 1.35
CA THR A 132 9.81 3.81 1.26
C THR A 132 9.89 3.14 -0.11
N ASN A 133 10.96 3.43 -0.83
CA ASN A 133 11.18 2.93 -2.18
C ASN A 133 12.24 1.83 -2.18
N PHE A 134 12.00 0.78 -2.96
CA PHE A 134 12.94 -0.30 -3.20
C PHE A 134 13.26 -0.40 -4.68
N VAL A 135 14.52 -0.60 -4.98
CA VAL A 135 15.01 -0.77 -6.35
C VAL A 135 15.70 -2.10 -6.47
N ARG A 136 15.21 -2.95 -7.36
CA ARG A 136 15.88 -4.19 -7.75
C ARG A 136 16.81 -3.90 -8.92
N MET A 137 18.09 -4.04 -8.67
CA MET A 137 19.14 -3.87 -9.69
C MET A 137 19.24 -5.11 -10.56
N ARG A 138 19.77 -4.94 -11.78
CA ARG A 138 20.16 -6.07 -12.61
C ARG A 138 21.36 -6.79 -11.99
N GLU A 139 21.45 -8.08 -12.20
CA GLU A 139 22.63 -8.85 -11.80
C GLU A 139 23.89 -8.24 -12.44
N GLY A 140 24.97 -8.14 -11.65
CA GLY A 140 26.24 -7.53 -12.07
C GLY A 140 26.24 -6.00 -12.15
N ALA A 141 25.15 -5.33 -11.76
CA ALA A 141 25.13 -3.87 -11.70
C ALA A 141 26.06 -3.35 -10.57
N ASP A 142 26.93 -2.39 -10.91
CA ASP A 142 27.76 -1.71 -9.91
C ASP A 142 26.94 -0.63 -9.19
N LEU A 143 26.62 -0.88 -7.94
CA LEU A 143 25.85 0.04 -7.10
C LEU A 143 26.57 1.41 -6.96
N ASN A 144 27.91 1.43 -6.93
CA ASN A 144 28.65 2.67 -6.74
C ASN A 144 28.43 3.66 -7.90
N THR A 145 28.35 3.15 -9.13
CA THR A 145 28.02 3.97 -10.31
C THR A 145 26.66 4.63 -10.16
N TYR A 146 25.67 3.89 -9.65
CA TYR A 146 24.31 4.43 -9.46
C TYR A 146 24.22 5.39 -8.27
N ILE A 147 25.01 5.19 -7.21
CA ILE A 147 25.06 6.12 -6.06
C ILE A 147 25.45 7.52 -6.51
N GLU A 148 26.43 7.65 -7.39
CA GLU A 148 26.86 8.97 -7.88
C GLU A 148 25.78 9.65 -8.75
N ILE A 149 25.06 8.86 -9.55
CA ILE A 149 23.91 9.36 -10.32
C ILE A 149 22.80 9.84 -9.38
N PHE A 150 22.46 9.06 -8.36
CA PHE A 150 21.46 9.44 -7.37
C PHE A 150 21.85 10.70 -6.61
N LYS A 151 23.09 10.81 -6.16
CA LYS A 151 23.60 12.00 -5.47
C LYS A 151 23.44 13.25 -6.34
N LYS A 152 23.79 13.15 -7.63
CA LYS A 152 23.63 14.26 -8.57
C LYS A 152 22.16 14.63 -8.77
N CYS A 153 21.31 13.68 -9.08
CA CYS A 153 19.87 13.92 -9.26
C CYS A 153 19.24 14.53 -8.01
N TYR A 154 19.64 14.05 -6.81
CA TYR A 154 19.13 14.59 -5.55
C TYR A 154 19.61 16.03 -5.30
N ALA A 155 20.87 16.32 -5.59
CA ALA A 155 21.42 17.66 -5.45
C ALA A 155 20.74 18.64 -6.40
N ASP A 156 20.58 18.27 -7.68
CA ASP A 156 19.92 19.10 -8.69
C ASP A 156 18.45 19.38 -8.29
N TRP A 157 17.74 18.35 -7.81
CA TRP A 157 16.38 18.49 -7.33
C TRP A 157 16.27 19.38 -6.08
N PHE A 158 17.15 19.17 -5.08
CA PHE A 158 17.14 19.94 -3.84
C PHE A 158 17.46 21.42 -4.08
N LEU A 159 18.40 21.70 -4.97
CA LEU A 159 18.75 23.08 -5.34
C LEU A 159 17.58 23.76 -6.06
N GLY A 160 16.93 23.08 -7.01
CA GLY A 160 15.74 23.62 -7.68
C GLY A 160 14.59 23.92 -6.71
N MET A 161 14.33 23.03 -5.77
CA MET A 161 13.32 23.26 -4.74
C MET A 161 13.68 24.43 -3.80
N ALA A 162 14.94 24.54 -3.42
CA ALA A 162 15.40 25.64 -2.57
C ALA A 162 15.29 27.00 -3.28
N GLU A 163 15.59 27.04 -4.57
CA GLU A 163 15.43 28.26 -5.40
C GLU A 163 13.94 28.67 -5.50
N GLU A 164 13.02 27.70 -5.69
CA GLU A 164 11.58 27.98 -5.70
C GLU A 164 11.08 28.53 -4.35
N TRP A 165 11.57 28.00 -3.24
CA TRP A 165 11.20 28.48 -1.91
C TRP A 165 11.71 29.90 -1.64
N ILE A 166 12.96 30.21 -2.05
CA ILE A 166 13.55 31.55 -1.91
C ILE A 166 12.82 32.54 -2.83
N ALA A 167 12.45 32.14 -4.04
CA ALA A 167 11.75 32.99 -5.00
C ALA A 167 10.27 33.23 -4.66
N GLY A 168 9.65 32.32 -3.88
CA GLY A 168 8.25 32.39 -3.47
C GLY A 168 7.99 33.15 -2.17
N ASP A 169 9.02 33.69 -1.50
CA ASP A 169 8.88 34.49 -0.28
C ASP A 169 8.74 35.96 -0.66
N PRO A 170 7.52 36.58 -0.55
CA PRO A 170 7.28 37.98 -0.89
C PRO A 170 7.81 38.92 0.18
#